data_f148fc7c3fdae80f1e4ad4ee742d98b0
#
_entry.id   f148fc7c3fdae80f1e4ad4ee742d98b0
#
_cell.length_a   1.000
_cell.length_b   1.000
_cell.length_c   1.000
_cell.angle_alpha   90.00
_cell.angle_beta   90.00
_cell.angle_gamma   90.00
#
_symmetry.space_group_name_H-M   'P 1'
#
loop_
_entity.id
_entity.type
_entity.pdbx_description
1 polymer ?
#
loop_
_entity_poly.entity_id
_entity_poly.type
_entity_poly.pdbx_seq_one_letter_code
_entity_poly.pdbx_strand_id
1 'polypeptide(L)'
;MTLRSSFGISFKPNNYLEVTAADLKQKLQSIDAKKAVILGENTNSIFNESVALDCVRYIDNELSVDGSTITAGASINWHELVKISINNNLYGLENLAYIPGSVGASPIQNIGA
;
A
#
# COMPACT_ATOMS: atom_id res chain seq x y z
N MET A 1 2.37 6.83 -17.34
CA MET A 1 1.45 7.10 -16.22
C MET A 1 2.10 8.08 -15.27
N THR A 2 1.38 9.02 -14.72
CA THR A 2 1.88 9.98 -13.71
C THR A 2 1.29 9.60 -12.37
N LEU A 3 2.13 9.40 -11.37
CA LEU A 3 1.73 9.15 -9.98
C LEU A 3 1.74 10.46 -9.20
N ARG A 4 0.81 10.60 -8.27
CA ARG A 4 0.73 11.78 -7.40
C ARG A 4 0.76 11.33 -5.94
N SER A 5 1.61 11.95 -5.15
CA SER A 5 1.64 11.73 -3.70
C SER A 5 0.53 12.52 -3.00
N SER A 6 0.25 12.20 -1.74
CA SER A 6 -0.67 12.97 -0.88
C SER A 6 -0.20 14.41 -0.66
N PHE A 7 1.10 14.69 -0.83
CA PHE A 7 1.67 16.04 -0.78
C PHE A 7 1.39 16.87 -2.04
N GLY A 8 0.67 16.31 -3.02
CA GLY A 8 0.37 16.97 -4.30
C GLY A 8 1.53 16.95 -5.30
N ILE A 9 2.66 16.34 -4.96
CA ILE A 9 3.82 16.23 -5.83
C ILE A 9 3.62 15.06 -6.78
N SER A 10 3.79 15.33 -8.07
CA SER A 10 3.66 14.34 -9.13
C SER A 10 5.04 13.88 -9.59
N PHE A 11 5.17 12.61 -9.94
CA PHE A 11 6.34 12.08 -10.60
C PHE A 11 5.94 11.05 -11.66
N LYS A 12 6.82 10.82 -12.61
CA LYS A 12 6.62 9.84 -13.69
C LYS A 12 7.63 8.71 -13.51
N PRO A 13 7.19 7.51 -13.06
CA PRO A 13 8.09 6.36 -13.00
C PRO A 13 8.51 5.93 -14.40
N ASN A 14 9.64 5.26 -14.50
CA ASN A 14 10.09 4.63 -15.74
C ASN A 14 9.11 3.53 -16.15
N ASN A 15 8.80 2.63 -15.22
CA ASN A 15 7.74 1.63 -15.36
C ASN A 15 6.83 1.68 -14.13
N TYR A 16 5.55 1.37 -14.33
CA TYR A 16 4.58 1.15 -13.25
C TYR A 16 3.90 -0.18 -13.45
N LEU A 17 4.00 -1.06 -12.47
CA LEU A 17 3.47 -2.41 -12.51
C LEU A 17 2.56 -2.65 -11.31
N GLU A 18 1.34 -3.04 -11.59
CA GLU A 18 0.46 -3.65 -10.59
C GLU A 18 0.62 -5.16 -10.66
N VAL A 19 0.86 -5.77 -9.50
CA VAL A 19 1.11 -7.21 -9.37
C VAL A 19 0.17 -7.81 -8.34
N THR A 20 -0.26 -9.03 -8.60
CA THR A 20 -1.07 -9.86 -7.69
C THR A 20 -0.27 -11.09 -7.26
N ALA A 21 -0.77 -11.85 -6.30
CA ALA A 21 -0.13 -13.13 -5.92
C ALA A 21 0.05 -14.07 -7.12
N ALA A 22 -0.89 -14.04 -8.07
CA ALA A 22 -0.88 -14.94 -9.23
C ALA A 22 0.22 -14.61 -10.25
N ASP A 23 0.55 -13.33 -10.44
CA ASP A 23 1.47 -12.87 -11.49
C ASP A 23 2.77 -12.24 -10.98
N LEU A 24 2.91 -12.11 -9.65
CA LEU A 24 4.05 -11.49 -8.98
C LEU A 24 5.39 -11.99 -9.52
N LYS A 25 5.59 -13.31 -9.53
CA LYS A 25 6.86 -13.92 -9.93
C LYS A 25 7.22 -13.59 -11.37
N GLN A 26 6.25 -13.68 -12.27
CA GLN A 26 6.44 -13.41 -13.70
C GLN A 26 6.76 -11.93 -13.94
N LYS A 27 5.98 -11.03 -13.38
CA LYS A 27 6.13 -9.58 -13.58
C LYS A 27 7.42 -9.04 -12.97
N LEU A 28 7.83 -9.55 -11.81
CA LEU A 28 9.09 -9.11 -11.19
C LEU A 28 10.35 -9.50 -11.97
N GLN A 29 10.29 -10.52 -12.84
CA GLN A 29 11.42 -10.88 -13.69
C GLN A 29 11.79 -9.79 -14.71
N SER A 30 10.85 -8.90 -15.04
CA SER A 30 11.06 -7.79 -15.99
C SER A 30 11.60 -6.51 -15.35
N ILE A 31 11.84 -6.50 -14.04
CA ILE A 31 12.21 -5.32 -13.28
C ILE A 31 13.66 -5.41 -12.79
N ASP A 32 14.40 -4.32 -12.93
CA ASP A 32 15.70 -4.18 -12.25
C ASP A 32 15.47 -3.90 -10.75
N ALA A 33 15.72 -4.90 -9.93
CA ALA A 33 15.52 -4.80 -8.47
C ALA A 33 16.34 -3.66 -7.82
N LYS A 34 17.42 -3.19 -8.44
CA LYS A 34 18.23 -2.07 -7.94
C LYS A 34 17.55 -0.71 -8.16
N LYS A 35 16.56 -0.66 -9.04
CA LYS A 35 15.79 0.54 -9.39
C LYS A 35 14.31 0.42 -9.03
N ALA A 36 13.91 -0.69 -8.42
CA ALA A 36 12.53 -0.95 -8.06
C ALA A 36 12.18 -0.36 -6.70
N VAL A 37 11.00 0.25 -6.63
CA VAL A 37 10.39 0.74 -5.40
C VAL A 37 9.00 0.13 -5.26
N ILE A 38 8.73 -0.45 -4.10
CA ILE A 38 7.41 -0.96 -3.76
C ILE A 38 6.59 0.19 -3.20
N LEU A 39 5.43 0.43 -3.77
CA LEU A 39 4.51 1.48 -3.35
C LEU A 39 3.23 0.90 -2.74
N GLY A 40 2.79 1.49 -1.62
CA GLY A 40 1.41 1.41 -1.18
C GLY A 40 0.54 2.45 -1.92
N GLU A 41 -0.21 3.26 -1.17
CA GLU A 41 -1.03 4.35 -1.73
C GLU A 41 -0.24 5.63 -2.06
N ASN A 42 1.07 5.59 -1.97
CA ASN A 42 1.96 6.75 -2.20
C ASN A 42 1.61 7.97 -1.32
N THR A 43 1.21 7.72 -0.09
CA THR A 43 0.77 8.76 0.85
C THR A 43 1.92 9.40 1.62
N ASN A 44 3.08 8.72 1.69
CA ASN A 44 4.23 9.17 2.49
C ASN A 44 5.56 9.09 1.71
N SER A 45 5.52 9.26 0.40
CA SER A 45 6.71 9.19 -0.45
C SER A 45 6.81 10.40 -1.36
N ILE A 46 8.04 10.90 -1.53
CA ILE A 46 8.39 11.96 -2.47
C ILE A 46 9.53 11.44 -3.33
N PHE A 47 9.37 11.49 -4.63
CA PHE A 47 10.37 11.04 -5.59
C PHE A 47 10.96 12.21 -6.35
N ASN A 48 12.26 12.18 -6.52
CA ASN A 48 12.95 13.13 -7.39
C ASN A 48 12.76 12.71 -8.86
N GLU A 49 12.27 13.61 -9.69
CA GLU A 49 12.00 13.37 -11.12
C GLU A 49 13.26 12.98 -11.92
N SER A 50 14.44 13.31 -11.42
CA SER A 50 15.71 12.95 -12.08
C SER A 50 16.11 11.48 -11.93
N VAL A 51 15.40 10.71 -11.10
CA VAL A 51 15.70 9.29 -10.85
C VAL A 51 14.74 8.41 -11.62
N ALA A 52 15.27 7.62 -12.54
CA ALA A 52 14.49 6.61 -13.27
C ALA A 52 14.20 5.42 -12.36
N LEU A 53 13.03 5.37 -11.76
CA LEU A 53 12.57 4.30 -10.88
C LEU A 53 11.48 3.47 -11.54
N ASP A 54 11.52 2.18 -11.30
CA ASP A 54 10.43 1.26 -11.57
C ASP A 54 9.57 1.15 -10.32
N CYS A 55 8.28 1.41 -10.44
CA CYS A 55 7.35 1.35 -9.33
C CYS A 55 6.50 0.09 -9.41
N VAL A 56 6.42 -0.64 -8.32
CA VAL A 56 5.62 -1.86 -8.18
C VAL A 56 4.57 -1.64 -7.11
N ARG A 57 3.32 -1.92 -7.42
CA ARG A 57 2.22 -1.93 -6.47
C ARG A 57 1.65 -3.34 -6.38
N TYR A 58 1.65 -3.91 -5.19
CA TYR A 58 0.99 -5.19 -4.94
C TYR A 58 -0.50 -4.95 -4.71
N ILE A 59 -1.34 -5.69 -5.42
CA ILE A 59 -2.79 -5.58 -5.36
C ILE A 59 -3.36 -6.81 -4.67
N ASP A 60 -3.94 -6.60 -3.51
CA ASP A 60 -4.65 -7.58 -2.71
C ASP A 60 -5.69 -6.84 -1.87
N ASN A 61 -6.96 -7.03 -2.20
CA ASN A 61 -8.10 -6.41 -1.52
C ASN A 61 -8.98 -7.45 -0.80
N GLU A 62 -8.48 -8.68 -0.61
CA GLU A 62 -9.22 -9.70 0.12
C GLU A 62 -9.38 -9.30 1.59
N LEU A 63 -10.54 -9.59 2.15
CA LEU A 63 -10.85 -9.31 3.53
C LEU A 63 -11.75 -10.39 4.09
N SER A 64 -11.39 -10.91 5.25
CA SER A 64 -12.22 -11.83 6.00
C SER A 64 -12.22 -11.51 7.49
N VAL A 65 -13.32 -11.80 8.14
CA VAL A 65 -13.48 -11.69 9.59
C VAL A 65 -13.90 -13.05 10.12
N ASP A 66 -13.13 -13.59 11.05
CA ASP A 66 -13.40 -14.85 11.72
C ASP A 66 -13.23 -14.69 13.24
N GLY A 67 -14.35 -14.66 13.96
CA GLY A 67 -14.37 -14.38 15.40
C GLY A 67 -13.71 -13.04 15.73
N SER A 68 -12.59 -13.07 16.43
CA SER A 68 -11.82 -11.89 16.82
C SER A 68 -10.65 -11.58 15.89
N THR A 69 -10.57 -12.26 14.75
CA THR A 69 -9.47 -12.10 13.80
C THR A 69 -9.96 -11.46 12.51
N ILE A 70 -9.24 -10.45 12.04
CA ILE A 70 -9.42 -9.86 10.71
C ILE A 70 -8.18 -10.20 9.89
N THR A 71 -8.40 -10.81 8.73
CA THR A 71 -7.38 -10.98 7.69
C THR A 71 -7.65 -9.98 6.59
N ALA A 72 -6.67 -9.12 6.32
CA ALA A 72 -6.82 -8.01 5.39
C ALA A 72 -5.69 -7.99 4.36
N GLY A 73 -6.03 -7.87 3.10
CA GLY A 73 -5.10 -7.74 2.00
C GLY A 73 -4.30 -6.44 2.06
N ALA A 74 -3.10 -6.47 1.51
CA ALA A 74 -2.12 -5.39 1.61
C ALA A 74 -2.60 -4.05 1.00
N SER A 75 -3.51 -4.10 0.03
CA SER A 75 -4.00 -2.89 -0.69
C SER A 75 -5.21 -2.24 -0.04
N ILE A 76 -5.79 -2.86 0.98
CA ILE A 76 -6.92 -2.26 1.70
C ILE A 76 -6.46 -0.97 2.36
N ASN A 77 -7.27 0.08 2.23
CA ASN A 77 -7.03 1.35 2.91
C ASN A 77 -7.05 1.16 4.42
N TRP A 78 -6.08 1.72 5.13
CA TRP A 78 -5.96 1.55 6.57
C TRP A 78 -7.19 2.05 7.35
N HIS A 79 -7.72 3.23 6.99
CA HIS A 79 -8.90 3.78 7.67
C HIS A 79 -10.14 2.91 7.44
N GLU A 80 -10.29 2.32 6.24
CA GLU A 80 -11.38 1.37 5.98
C GLU A 80 -11.26 0.11 6.84
N LEU A 81 -10.04 -0.41 7.06
CA LEU A 81 -9.82 -1.52 8.00
C LEU A 81 -10.26 -1.15 9.42
N VAL A 82 -9.93 0.05 9.89
CA VAL A 82 -10.38 0.55 11.22
C VAL A 82 -11.91 0.57 11.30
N LYS A 83 -12.60 1.08 10.29
CA LYS A 83 -14.07 1.08 10.22
C LYS A 83 -14.65 -0.33 10.26
N ILE A 84 -14.06 -1.25 9.52
CA ILE A 84 -14.49 -2.65 9.49
C ILE A 84 -14.31 -3.30 10.87
N SER A 85 -13.20 -3.05 11.56
CA SER A 85 -12.98 -3.59 12.90
C SER A 85 -14.04 -3.12 13.89
N ILE A 86 -14.34 -1.82 13.90
CA ILE A 86 -15.37 -1.23 14.78
C ILE A 86 -16.76 -1.82 14.46
N ASN A 87 -17.11 -1.92 13.18
CA ASN A 87 -18.39 -2.47 12.74
C ASN A 87 -18.58 -3.95 13.11
N ASN A 88 -17.49 -4.67 13.33
CA ASN A 88 -17.49 -6.05 13.81
C ASN A 88 -17.28 -6.16 15.33
N ASN A 89 -17.36 -5.06 16.07
CA ASN A 89 -17.09 -4.98 17.52
C ASN A 89 -15.68 -5.47 17.92
N LEU A 90 -14.71 -5.30 17.03
CA LEU A 90 -13.31 -5.61 17.28
C LEU A 90 -12.56 -4.29 17.53
N TYR A 91 -12.38 -3.96 18.78
CA TYR A 91 -11.81 -2.70 19.24
C TYR A 91 -10.29 -2.79 19.42
N GLY A 92 -9.62 -1.62 19.39
CA GLY A 92 -8.18 -1.45 19.59
C GLY A 92 -7.47 -0.73 18.46
N LEU A 93 -8.12 -0.55 17.29
CA LEU A 93 -7.57 0.19 16.16
C LEU A 93 -8.13 1.62 16.03
N GLU A 94 -9.14 1.99 16.81
CA GLU A 94 -9.88 3.25 16.67
C GLU A 94 -9.00 4.50 16.82
N ASN A 95 -7.97 4.45 17.67
CA ASN A 95 -7.03 5.56 17.84
C ASN A 95 -6.08 5.74 16.66
N LEU A 96 -6.03 4.77 15.75
CA LEU A 96 -5.24 4.82 14.52
C LEU A 96 -6.09 5.18 13.30
N ALA A 97 -7.31 5.64 13.52
CA ALA A 97 -8.19 6.11 12.46
C ALA A 97 -7.59 7.32 11.72
N TYR A 98 -7.99 7.49 10.45
CA TYR A 98 -7.56 8.61 9.58
C TYR A 98 -6.06 8.67 9.25
N ILE A 99 -5.25 7.70 9.68
CA ILE A 99 -3.88 7.61 9.20
C ILE A 99 -3.91 7.18 7.73
N PRO A 100 -3.32 7.97 6.81
CA PRO A 100 -3.37 7.66 5.39
C PRO A 100 -2.45 6.49 5.03
N GLY A 101 -2.84 5.70 4.03
CA GLY A 101 -2.05 4.60 3.52
C GLY A 101 -2.79 3.27 3.53
N SER A 102 -2.12 2.23 3.08
CA SER A 102 -2.63 0.87 2.99
C SER A 102 -2.20 -0.01 4.16
N VAL A 103 -2.93 -1.10 4.37
CA VAL A 103 -2.63 -2.12 5.39
C VAL A 103 -1.20 -2.64 5.24
N GLY A 104 -0.77 -2.98 4.01
CA GLY A 104 0.58 -3.49 3.76
C GLY A 104 1.69 -2.47 3.99
N ALA A 105 1.39 -1.18 3.92
CA ALA A 105 2.37 -0.11 4.20
C ALA A 105 2.45 0.23 5.70
N SER A 106 1.51 -0.20 6.52
CA SER A 106 1.40 0.20 7.92
C SER A 106 2.66 -0.09 8.75
N PRO A 107 3.37 -1.23 8.61
CA PRO A 107 4.60 -1.47 9.37
C PRO A 107 5.76 -0.56 8.91
N ILE A 108 5.77 -0.18 7.64
CA ILE A 108 6.85 0.63 7.05
C ILE A 108 6.68 2.11 7.42
N GLN A 109 5.46 2.60 7.44
CA GLN A 109 5.18 4.01 7.75
C GLN A 109 5.06 4.30 9.27
N ASN A 110 5.36 3.32 10.11
CA ASN A 110 5.42 3.50 11.56
C ASN A 110 4.08 3.94 12.17
N ILE A 111 3.03 3.25 11.80
CA ILE A 111 1.64 3.67 12.10
C ILE A 111 1.31 3.76 13.59
N GLY A 112 2.05 3.09 14.46
CA GLY A 112 1.85 3.08 15.91
C GLY A 112 2.79 4.00 16.68
N ALA A 113 3.53 4.88 16.00
CA ALA A 113 4.51 5.75 16.66
C ALA A 113 3.89 7.03 17.24
#